data_15e1adad7cbff5cbe44cb7a8424a15b0
#
_entry.id   15e1adad7cbff5cbe44cb7a8424a15b0
#
_cell.length_a   1.000
_cell.length_b   1.000
_cell.length_c   1.000
_cell.angle_alpha   90.00
_cell.angle_beta   90.00
_cell.angle_gamma   90.00
#
_symmetry.space_group_name_H-M   'P 1'
#
loop_
_entity.id
_entity.type
_entity.pdbx_description
1 polymer ?
#
loop_
_entity_poly.entity_id
_entity_poly.type
_entity_poly.pdbx_seq_one_letter_code
_entity_poly.pdbx_strand_id
1 'polypeptide(L)'
;MELKKVFEPGKIGNLELKNRLVVSAMSSHMGNPDGTPNETVNAYLVAKVKGGWGLVFTEDLGITADAGSDPVVGSLWNDDQVPAWTETVRQVHAAGGLMGAQLYHAGRQRSLKAYDTYPVAPSALKEPAVPYVPRALTVEEIHGLVAAFGEAAARAKKCGFDCVEIHGAHGYLINQFMSTFSNKRTDEYGGTLENRMRFALEVVDAVRAAVGPDYPVLFRFNTCDYVEGGIELPEAIVMAKMLEEAGVDALHCTQGMFASKQAIIAPGFIPVMHYAENAAAIKRSVKIPVLAVGRYNDIYMSEAMLRDEKADFIVMARASLADPELPNKAKAGKTEEIIHCIGCNQGCTGETAVGNRVNCIANPHTCRETEYDLSIVAEPTRLALISYA
;
A
#
# COMPACT_ATOMS: atom_id res chain seq x y z
N MET A 1 17.74 -3.71 23.46
CA MET A 1 17.60 -2.37 22.85
C MET A 1 16.31 -1.79 23.38
N GLU A 2 16.31 -0.55 23.85
CA GLU A 2 15.08 0.14 24.25
C GLU A 2 14.29 0.55 23.01
N LEU A 3 12.97 0.35 23.03
CA LEU A 3 12.05 0.76 21.97
C LEU A 3 11.55 2.17 22.28
N LYS A 4 12.11 3.17 21.63
CA LYS A 4 11.80 4.58 21.87
C LYS A 4 11.31 5.27 20.59
N LYS A 5 12.08 5.21 19.50
CA LYS A 5 11.81 5.91 18.25
C LYS A 5 10.51 5.45 17.57
N VAL A 6 10.22 4.17 17.62
CA VAL A 6 8.98 3.62 17.03
C VAL A 6 7.71 4.19 17.69
N PHE A 7 7.79 4.61 18.97
CA PHE A 7 6.65 5.15 19.74
C PHE A 7 6.68 6.68 19.87
N GLU A 8 7.69 7.37 19.34
CA GLU A 8 7.67 8.83 19.22
C GLU A 8 6.60 9.25 18.21
N PRO A 9 5.83 10.32 18.47
CA PRO A 9 4.95 10.91 17.47
C PRO A 9 5.69 11.26 16.20
N GLY A 10 4.98 11.25 15.07
CA GLY A 10 5.51 11.68 13.78
C GLY A 10 4.50 12.51 13.04
N LYS A 11 4.93 13.24 12.00
CA LYS A 11 4.08 14.13 11.22
C LYS A 11 4.24 13.89 9.72
N ILE A 12 3.12 13.87 8.99
CA ILE A 12 3.06 13.83 7.52
C ILE A 12 2.18 15.00 7.08
N GLY A 13 2.76 16.03 6.44
CA GLY A 13 2.03 17.27 6.20
C GLY A 13 1.46 17.81 7.52
N ASN A 14 0.15 17.99 7.60
CA ASN A 14 -0.55 18.41 8.82
C ASN A 14 -1.07 17.26 9.69
N LEU A 15 -0.89 16.00 9.26
CA LEU A 15 -1.34 14.82 9.99
C LEU A 15 -0.34 14.39 11.06
N GLU A 16 -0.75 14.38 12.32
CA GLU A 16 0.04 13.90 13.45
C GLU A 16 -0.29 12.43 13.76
N LEU A 17 0.72 11.58 13.73
CA LEU A 17 0.62 10.17 14.08
C LEU A 17 1.14 9.93 15.50
N LYS A 18 0.40 9.13 16.31
CA LYS A 18 0.77 8.79 17.70
C LYS A 18 2.07 7.98 17.83
N ASN A 19 2.52 7.37 16.74
CA ASN A 19 3.76 6.60 16.64
C ASN A 19 4.20 6.48 15.18
N ARG A 20 5.32 5.82 14.90
CA ARG A 20 5.94 5.71 13.59
C ARG A 20 5.66 4.39 12.86
N LEU A 21 4.64 3.64 13.30
CA LEU A 21 4.26 2.33 12.74
C LEU A 21 3.01 2.47 11.89
N VAL A 22 3.10 2.06 10.63
CA VAL A 22 2.05 2.21 9.63
C VAL A 22 1.68 0.84 9.05
N VAL A 23 0.38 0.58 8.89
CA VAL A 23 -0.11 -0.59 8.15
C VAL A 23 -0.23 -0.24 6.67
N SER A 24 0.47 -1.00 5.82
CA SER A 24 0.40 -0.84 4.36
C SER A 24 -0.96 -1.21 3.79
N ALA A 25 -1.33 -0.58 2.68
CA ALA A 25 -2.39 -1.09 1.82
C ALA A 25 -2.11 -2.54 1.39
N MET A 26 -3.12 -3.38 1.45
CA MET A 26 -3.07 -4.80 1.08
C MET A 26 -4.43 -5.24 0.54
N SER A 27 -4.48 -5.70 -0.71
CA SER A 27 -5.69 -6.32 -1.27
C SER A 27 -6.07 -7.54 -0.45
N SER A 28 -7.28 -7.53 0.08
CA SER A 28 -7.76 -8.52 1.07
C SER A 28 -8.71 -9.55 0.49
N HIS A 29 -9.36 -9.22 -0.64
CA HIS A 29 -10.45 -10.00 -1.25
C HIS A 29 -11.63 -10.23 -0.28
N MET A 30 -11.91 -9.25 0.58
CA MET A 30 -13.03 -9.28 1.52
C MET A 30 -14.17 -8.35 1.15
N GLY A 31 -13.93 -7.37 0.26
CA GLY A 31 -14.89 -6.36 -0.13
C GLY A 31 -16.09 -6.92 -0.90
N ASN A 32 -17.07 -6.07 -1.14
CA ASN A 32 -18.20 -6.38 -1.99
C ASN A 32 -17.81 -6.25 -3.48
N PRO A 33 -18.51 -6.94 -4.40
CA PRO A 33 -18.23 -6.85 -5.83
C PRO A 33 -18.39 -5.44 -6.45
N ASP A 34 -19.09 -4.54 -5.78
CA ASP A 34 -19.23 -3.14 -6.20
C ASP A 34 -18.09 -2.24 -5.70
N GLY A 35 -17.06 -2.84 -5.09
CA GLY A 35 -15.90 -2.15 -4.52
C GLY A 35 -16.16 -1.44 -3.19
N THR A 36 -17.33 -1.67 -2.56
CA THR A 36 -17.61 -1.15 -1.23
C THR A 36 -17.05 -2.04 -0.13
N PRO A 37 -16.62 -1.49 1.01
CA PRO A 37 -16.27 -2.27 2.19
C PRO A 37 -17.52 -2.88 2.82
N ASN A 38 -17.32 -3.94 3.59
CA ASN A 38 -18.35 -4.60 4.38
C ASN A 38 -17.90 -4.76 5.85
N GLU A 39 -18.72 -5.40 6.67
CA GLU A 39 -18.43 -5.57 8.10
C GLU A 39 -17.10 -6.30 8.37
N THR A 40 -16.73 -7.27 7.53
CA THR A 40 -15.45 -8.00 7.66
C THR A 40 -14.26 -7.07 7.42
N VAL A 41 -14.32 -6.22 6.38
CA VAL A 41 -13.30 -5.20 6.11
C VAL A 41 -13.19 -4.22 7.28
N ASN A 42 -14.33 -3.77 7.81
CA ASN A 42 -14.38 -2.84 8.93
C ASN A 42 -13.73 -3.44 10.18
N ALA A 43 -14.10 -4.67 10.55
CA ALA A 43 -13.55 -5.36 11.72
C ALA A 43 -12.03 -5.58 11.59
N TYR A 44 -11.56 -5.98 10.42
CA TYR A 44 -10.14 -6.15 10.11
C TYR A 44 -9.33 -4.86 10.29
N LEU A 45 -9.83 -3.72 9.82
CA LEU A 45 -9.16 -2.42 9.97
C LEU A 45 -9.20 -1.94 11.42
N VAL A 46 -10.35 -2.06 12.08
CA VAL A 46 -10.53 -1.70 13.50
C VAL A 46 -9.62 -2.53 14.41
N ALA A 47 -9.43 -3.83 14.13
CA ALA A 47 -8.52 -4.68 14.91
C ALA A 47 -7.09 -4.14 14.90
N LYS A 48 -6.59 -3.66 13.74
CA LYS A 48 -5.26 -3.04 13.66
C LYS A 48 -5.17 -1.73 14.44
N VAL A 49 -6.19 -0.89 14.34
CA VAL A 49 -6.24 0.37 15.11
C VAL A 49 -6.20 0.10 16.61
N LYS A 50 -7.02 -0.85 17.10
CA LYS A 50 -7.01 -1.30 18.49
C LYS A 50 -5.66 -1.90 18.90
N GLY A 51 -4.96 -2.53 17.96
CA GLY A 51 -3.60 -3.06 18.12
C GLY A 51 -2.50 -2.02 18.26
N GLY A 52 -2.84 -0.71 18.13
CA GLY A 52 -1.92 0.38 18.45
C GLY A 52 -1.18 1.00 17.26
N TRP A 53 -1.51 0.64 16.03
CA TRP A 53 -0.89 1.23 14.84
C TRP A 53 -1.19 2.74 14.73
N GLY A 54 -0.21 3.51 14.21
CA GLY A 54 -0.31 4.97 14.08
C GLY A 54 -1.19 5.41 12.92
N LEU A 55 -1.11 4.69 11.80
CA LEU A 55 -1.92 4.92 10.60
C LEU A 55 -2.21 3.57 9.96
N VAL A 56 -3.44 3.37 9.48
CA VAL A 56 -3.81 2.19 8.68
C VAL A 56 -4.25 2.64 7.29
N PHE A 57 -3.75 1.99 6.24
CA PHE A 57 -4.26 2.17 4.90
C PHE A 57 -5.34 1.15 4.59
N THR A 58 -6.25 1.53 3.69
CA THR A 58 -7.17 0.61 3.02
C THR A 58 -6.38 -0.45 2.23
N GLU A 59 -7.08 -1.34 1.54
CA GLU A 59 -6.50 -1.90 0.32
C GLU A 59 -6.39 -0.81 -0.76
N ASP A 60 -5.80 -1.13 -1.91
CA ASP A 60 -5.72 -0.28 -3.08
C ASP A 60 -7.14 -0.02 -3.65
N LEU A 61 -7.54 1.25 -3.75
CA LEU A 61 -8.87 1.67 -4.21
C LEU A 61 -8.85 2.07 -5.68
N GLY A 62 -9.65 1.38 -6.50
CA GLY A 62 -9.79 1.67 -7.92
C GLY A 62 -10.41 3.05 -8.18
N ILE A 63 -9.78 3.82 -9.09
CA ILE A 63 -10.21 5.19 -9.45
C ILE A 63 -11.20 5.24 -10.64
N THR A 64 -11.38 4.14 -11.35
CA THR A 64 -12.39 3.92 -12.38
C THR A 64 -13.09 2.59 -12.17
N ALA A 65 -14.22 2.38 -12.81
CA ALA A 65 -15.00 1.14 -12.67
C ALA A 65 -14.20 -0.12 -12.98
N ASP A 66 -13.17 -0.02 -13.80
CA ASP A 66 -12.31 -1.10 -14.26
C ASP A 66 -10.84 -0.96 -13.83
N ALA A 67 -10.56 -0.09 -12.86
CA ALA A 67 -9.20 0.15 -12.38
C ALA A 67 -8.60 -1.01 -11.60
N GLY A 68 -9.44 -1.84 -10.94
CA GLY A 68 -9.01 -2.89 -10.04
C GLY A 68 -8.27 -4.03 -10.73
N SER A 69 -7.37 -4.68 -10.02
CA SER A 69 -6.73 -5.93 -10.47
C SER A 69 -7.72 -7.11 -10.43
N ASP A 70 -8.72 -7.03 -9.55
CA ASP A 70 -9.77 -8.00 -9.31
C ASP A 70 -11.09 -7.28 -8.94
N PRO A 71 -12.29 -7.79 -9.26
CA PRO A 71 -13.58 -7.13 -8.96
C PRO A 71 -13.89 -6.92 -7.48
N VAL A 72 -13.30 -7.72 -6.60
CA VAL A 72 -13.53 -7.61 -5.14
C VAL A 72 -12.53 -6.70 -4.42
N VAL A 73 -11.65 -6.04 -5.17
CA VAL A 73 -10.78 -4.98 -4.64
C VAL A 73 -11.59 -3.72 -4.44
N GLY A 74 -11.35 -3.03 -3.33
CA GLY A 74 -12.05 -1.78 -3.00
C GLY A 74 -11.95 -0.73 -4.11
N SER A 75 -12.91 0.15 -4.16
CA SER A 75 -12.90 1.23 -5.16
C SER A 75 -13.59 2.50 -4.65
N LEU A 76 -13.27 3.62 -5.30
CA LEU A 76 -13.81 4.94 -4.98
C LEU A 76 -14.05 5.77 -6.25
N TRP A 77 -14.53 5.09 -7.31
CA TRP A 77 -14.68 5.68 -8.63
C TRP A 77 -16.00 6.46 -8.83
N ASN A 78 -17.00 6.25 -7.96
CA ASN A 78 -18.26 7.00 -7.99
C ASN A 78 -18.77 7.36 -6.59
N ASP A 79 -19.81 8.16 -6.52
CA ASP A 79 -20.38 8.64 -5.27
C ASP A 79 -21.21 7.59 -4.51
N ASP A 80 -21.65 6.50 -5.16
CA ASP A 80 -22.40 5.41 -4.53
C ASP A 80 -21.57 4.67 -3.48
N GLN A 81 -20.23 4.71 -3.61
CA GLN A 81 -19.28 4.08 -2.69
C GLN A 81 -18.98 4.93 -1.45
N VAL A 82 -19.27 6.24 -1.50
CA VAL A 82 -18.97 7.20 -0.41
C VAL A 82 -19.64 6.81 0.91
N PRO A 83 -20.94 6.45 0.98
CA PRO A 83 -21.55 6.13 2.27
C PRO A 83 -20.89 4.96 3.01
N ALA A 84 -20.55 3.89 2.30
CA ALA A 84 -19.92 2.71 2.90
C ALA A 84 -18.50 3.02 3.41
N TRP A 85 -17.69 3.73 2.62
CA TRP A 85 -16.34 4.15 3.06
C TRP A 85 -16.41 5.17 4.20
N THR A 86 -17.41 6.07 4.23
CA THR A 86 -17.62 6.99 5.35
C THR A 86 -17.88 6.23 6.65
N GLU A 87 -18.69 5.17 6.60
CA GLU A 87 -18.95 4.34 7.78
C GLU A 87 -17.69 3.59 8.25
N THR A 88 -16.88 3.06 7.32
CA THR A 88 -15.58 2.43 7.64
C THR A 88 -14.64 3.41 8.35
N VAL A 89 -14.47 4.61 7.81
CA VAL A 89 -13.64 5.68 8.41
C VAL A 89 -14.18 6.04 9.80
N ARG A 90 -15.48 6.21 9.95
CA ARG A 90 -16.11 6.51 11.24
C ARG A 90 -15.82 5.43 12.30
N GLN A 91 -15.84 4.15 11.93
CA GLN A 91 -15.51 3.04 12.85
C GLN A 91 -14.03 3.05 13.24
N VAL A 92 -13.12 3.31 12.28
CA VAL A 92 -11.68 3.47 12.54
C VAL A 92 -11.41 4.63 13.48
N HIS A 93 -12.03 5.80 13.25
CA HIS A 93 -11.90 6.97 14.12
C HIS A 93 -12.48 6.70 15.52
N ALA A 94 -13.64 6.04 15.61
CA ALA A 94 -14.25 5.65 16.89
C ALA A 94 -13.34 4.70 17.71
N ALA A 95 -12.49 3.92 17.05
CA ALA A 95 -11.47 3.08 17.68
C ALA A 95 -10.17 3.84 18.05
N GLY A 96 -10.08 5.16 17.76
CA GLY A 96 -8.92 6.01 18.06
C GLY A 96 -7.78 5.90 17.04
N GLY A 97 -8.09 5.55 15.79
CA GLY A 97 -7.13 5.41 14.68
C GLY A 97 -7.22 6.51 13.64
N LEU A 98 -6.22 6.52 12.76
CA LEU A 98 -6.16 7.31 11.54
C LEU A 98 -6.18 6.38 10.33
N MET A 99 -6.80 6.81 9.22
CA MET A 99 -6.99 5.99 8.04
C MET A 99 -6.63 6.73 6.74
N GLY A 100 -5.78 6.12 5.92
CA GLY A 100 -5.43 6.60 4.58
C GLY A 100 -6.11 5.79 3.48
N ALA A 101 -6.48 6.45 2.38
CA ALA A 101 -6.96 5.82 1.16
C ALA A 101 -5.81 5.69 0.17
N GLN A 102 -5.51 4.46 -0.34
CA GLN A 102 -4.55 4.30 -1.43
C GLN A 102 -5.30 4.25 -2.76
N LEU A 103 -5.02 5.20 -3.67
CA LEU A 103 -5.67 5.33 -4.97
C LEU A 103 -4.82 4.71 -6.07
N TYR A 104 -5.41 3.85 -6.93
CA TYR A 104 -4.65 3.17 -7.96
C TYR A 104 -5.46 2.83 -9.23
N HIS A 105 -4.72 2.43 -10.25
CA HIS A 105 -5.22 1.79 -11.46
C HIS A 105 -4.26 0.67 -11.86
N ALA A 106 -4.76 -0.57 -12.00
CA ALA A 106 -3.93 -1.74 -12.26
C ALA A 106 -3.21 -1.70 -13.63
N GLY A 107 -3.75 -0.95 -14.58
CA GLY A 107 -3.17 -0.87 -15.92
C GLY A 107 -3.10 -2.24 -16.59
N ARG A 108 -1.93 -2.59 -17.14
CA ARG A 108 -1.70 -3.90 -17.80
C ARG A 108 -1.71 -5.10 -16.85
N GLN A 109 -1.74 -4.89 -15.56
CA GLN A 109 -1.78 -5.96 -14.55
C GLN A 109 -3.19 -6.37 -14.14
N ARG A 110 -4.21 -5.82 -14.78
CA ARG A 110 -5.61 -6.15 -14.54
C ARG A 110 -5.97 -7.52 -15.11
N SER A 111 -6.79 -8.28 -14.40
CA SER A 111 -7.30 -9.56 -14.90
C SER A 111 -8.32 -9.35 -16.04
N LEU A 112 -8.17 -10.06 -17.15
CA LEU A 112 -9.17 -10.08 -18.25
C LEU A 112 -10.51 -10.67 -17.82
N LYS A 113 -10.51 -11.51 -16.78
CA LYS A 113 -11.73 -12.16 -16.29
C LYS A 113 -12.54 -11.26 -15.35
N ALA A 114 -11.95 -10.17 -14.90
CA ALA A 114 -12.54 -9.28 -13.92
C ALA A 114 -13.52 -8.26 -14.53
N TYR A 115 -13.31 -7.89 -15.79
CA TYR A 115 -14.03 -6.77 -16.44
C TYR A 115 -14.23 -7.02 -17.93
N ASP A 116 -15.30 -6.46 -18.49
CA ASP A 116 -15.61 -6.55 -19.92
C ASP A 116 -14.74 -5.65 -20.82
N THR A 117 -13.97 -4.73 -20.19
CA THR A 117 -13.07 -3.82 -20.90
C THR A 117 -11.68 -4.42 -21.06
N TYR A 118 -10.92 -3.99 -22.07
CA TYR A 118 -9.57 -4.50 -22.30
C TYR A 118 -8.52 -3.71 -21.48
N PRO A 119 -7.52 -4.37 -20.89
CA PRO A 119 -6.48 -3.71 -20.11
C PRO A 119 -5.71 -2.66 -20.90
N VAL A 120 -5.38 -1.55 -20.25
CA VAL A 120 -4.68 -0.42 -20.82
C VAL A 120 -3.28 -0.24 -20.21
N ALA A 121 -2.39 0.42 -20.96
CA ALA A 121 -1.02 0.71 -20.53
C ALA A 121 -0.47 1.94 -21.29
N PRO A 122 0.69 2.49 -20.91
CA PRO A 122 1.34 3.51 -21.73
C PRO A 122 1.72 3.00 -23.13
N SER A 123 2.06 1.73 -23.26
CA SER A 123 2.45 1.09 -24.52
C SER A 123 1.88 -0.32 -24.63
N ALA A 124 1.60 -0.79 -25.82
CA ALA A 124 1.09 -2.15 -26.11
C ALA A 124 2.19 -3.21 -25.91
N LEU A 125 2.70 -3.33 -24.69
CA LEU A 125 3.76 -4.26 -24.31
C LEU A 125 3.25 -5.30 -23.30
N LYS A 126 3.47 -6.57 -23.64
CA LYS A 126 3.11 -7.68 -22.76
C LYS A 126 3.87 -7.61 -21.45
N GLU A 127 3.16 -7.68 -20.33
CA GLU A 127 3.76 -7.96 -19.03
C GLU A 127 4.10 -9.47 -18.96
N PRO A 128 5.33 -9.87 -18.59
CA PRO A 128 5.71 -11.28 -18.55
C PRO A 128 4.80 -12.16 -17.67
N ALA A 129 4.23 -11.60 -16.62
CA ALA A 129 3.37 -12.32 -15.69
C ALA A 129 1.90 -12.43 -16.13
N VAL A 130 1.49 -11.81 -17.26
CA VAL A 130 0.11 -11.87 -17.76
C VAL A 130 0.06 -12.43 -19.19
N PRO A 131 -1.04 -13.11 -19.59
CA PRO A 131 -1.08 -13.84 -20.88
C PRO A 131 -1.46 -12.99 -22.10
N TYR A 132 -1.66 -11.68 -21.97
CA TYR A 132 -2.16 -10.79 -23.03
C TYR A 132 -1.25 -9.57 -23.25
N VAL A 133 -1.48 -8.84 -24.35
CA VAL A 133 -0.86 -7.55 -24.65
C VAL A 133 -1.90 -6.46 -24.38
N PRO A 134 -1.64 -5.48 -23.51
CA PRO A 134 -2.59 -4.40 -23.25
C PRO A 134 -2.74 -3.48 -24.46
N ARG A 135 -3.81 -2.68 -24.50
CA ARG A 135 -3.96 -1.58 -25.43
C ARG A 135 -3.19 -0.34 -24.92
N ALA A 136 -2.50 0.35 -25.84
CA ALA A 136 -1.90 1.63 -25.50
C ALA A 136 -2.97 2.72 -25.30
N LEU A 137 -2.81 3.56 -24.27
CA LEU A 137 -3.65 4.72 -24.00
C LEU A 137 -3.41 5.83 -25.04
N THR A 138 -4.46 6.51 -25.44
CA THR A 138 -4.38 7.81 -26.13
C THR A 138 -4.07 8.92 -25.12
N VAL A 139 -3.63 10.09 -25.60
CA VAL A 139 -3.39 11.27 -24.72
C VAL A 139 -4.69 11.73 -24.05
N GLU A 140 -5.80 11.70 -24.77
CA GLU A 140 -7.12 12.06 -24.23
C GLU A 140 -7.53 11.12 -23.08
N GLU A 141 -7.30 9.82 -23.21
CA GLU A 141 -7.56 8.84 -22.15
C GLU A 141 -6.65 9.05 -20.94
N ILE A 142 -5.39 9.45 -21.17
CA ILE A 142 -4.46 9.81 -20.08
C ILE A 142 -5.01 10.99 -19.28
N HIS A 143 -5.46 12.06 -19.94
CA HIS A 143 -6.09 13.20 -19.27
C HIS A 143 -7.35 12.80 -18.49
N GLY A 144 -8.17 11.88 -19.04
CA GLY A 144 -9.34 11.33 -18.34
C GLY A 144 -8.95 10.59 -17.05
N LEU A 145 -7.85 9.82 -17.08
CA LEU A 145 -7.36 9.11 -15.89
C LEU A 145 -6.76 10.06 -14.86
N VAL A 146 -6.06 11.13 -15.28
CA VAL A 146 -5.60 12.20 -14.37
C VAL A 146 -6.79 12.80 -13.61
N ALA A 147 -7.86 13.15 -14.33
CA ALA A 147 -9.08 13.68 -13.71
C ALA A 147 -9.71 12.67 -12.73
N ALA A 148 -9.77 11.39 -13.10
CA ALA A 148 -10.32 10.33 -12.25
C ALA A 148 -9.56 10.16 -10.92
N PHE A 149 -8.21 10.31 -10.90
CA PHE A 149 -7.44 10.34 -9.66
C PHE A 149 -7.84 11.52 -8.77
N GLY A 150 -8.00 12.72 -9.32
CA GLY A 150 -8.47 13.90 -8.58
C GLY A 150 -9.86 13.70 -7.98
N GLU A 151 -10.79 13.17 -8.77
CA GLU A 151 -12.16 12.88 -8.33
C GLU A 151 -12.20 11.83 -7.22
N ALA A 152 -11.41 10.75 -7.33
CA ALA A 152 -11.31 9.72 -6.29
C ALA A 152 -10.71 10.30 -5.00
N ALA A 153 -9.71 11.19 -5.10
CA ALA A 153 -9.15 11.89 -3.95
C ALA A 153 -10.17 12.81 -3.27
N ALA A 154 -10.99 13.54 -4.05
CA ALA A 154 -12.08 14.35 -3.51
C ALA A 154 -13.09 13.49 -2.74
N ARG A 155 -13.45 12.30 -3.28
CA ARG A 155 -14.34 11.34 -2.59
C ARG A 155 -13.69 10.80 -1.33
N ALA A 156 -12.39 10.47 -1.35
CA ALA A 156 -11.68 10.04 -0.14
C ALA A 156 -11.75 11.10 0.96
N LYS A 157 -11.50 12.37 0.63
CA LYS A 157 -11.67 13.48 1.57
C LYS A 157 -13.11 13.61 2.06
N LYS A 158 -14.10 13.46 1.17
CA LYS A 158 -15.54 13.48 1.51
C LYS A 158 -15.93 12.35 2.45
N CYS A 159 -15.33 11.16 2.34
CA CYS A 159 -15.52 10.04 3.25
C CYS A 159 -14.90 10.27 4.64
N GLY A 160 -14.02 11.26 4.78
CA GLY A 160 -13.33 11.57 6.03
C GLY A 160 -12.00 10.86 6.22
N PHE A 161 -11.40 10.28 5.17
CA PHE A 161 -10.03 9.76 5.26
C PHE A 161 -9.05 10.86 5.69
N ASP A 162 -8.06 10.51 6.48
CA ASP A 162 -7.08 11.46 7.03
C ASP A 162 -5.99 11.84 6.03
N CYS A 163 -5.75 11.00 5.04
CA CYS A 163 -4.80 11.24 3.94
C CYS A 163 -5.15 10.39 2.72
N VAL A 164 -4.54 10.73 1.58
CA VAL A 164 -4.53 9.86 0.38
C VAL A 164 -3.10 9.48 0.04
N GLU A 165 -2.92 8.27 -0.49
CA GLU A 165 -1.67 7.79 -1.06
C GLU A 165 -1.88 7.46 -2.54
N ILE A 166 -1.11 8.10 -3.42
CA ILE A 166 -1.09 7.82 -4.86
C ILE A 166 -0.20 6.60 -5.09
N HIS A 167 -0.74 5.54 -5.71
CA HIS A 167 0.00 4.31 -5.94
C HIS A 167 0.77 4.34 -7.26
N GLY A 168 2.03 4.80 -7.21
CA GLY A 168 2.96 4.86 -8.34
C GLY A 168 4.00 3.73 -8.35
N ALA A 169 3.63 2.51 -7.90
CA ALA A 169 4.57 1.40 -7.71
C ALA A 169 4.06 0.06 -8.26
N HIS A 170 4.85 -1.00 -8.08
CA HIS A 170 4.53 -2.42 -8.29
C HIS A 170 4.14 -2.81 -9.72
N GLY A 171 4.49 -1.97 -10.71
CA GLY A 171 4.10 -2.18 -12.10
C GLY A 171 2.64 -1.84 -12.40
N TYR A 172 1.94 -1.11 -11.53
CA TYR A 172 0.64 -0.54 -11.80
C TYR A 172 0.75 0.69 -12.72
N LEU A 173 -0.36 1.28 -13.13
CA LEU A 173 -0.40 2.20 -14.28
C LEU A 173 0.59 3.37 -14.18
N ILE A 174 0.67 4.06 -13.03
CA ILE A 174 1.60 5.17 -12.87
C ILE A 174 3.06 4.67 -12.97
N ASN A 175 3.41 3.57 -12.30
CA ASN A 175 4.74 2.98 -12.44
C ASN A 175 5.04 2.54 -13.88
N GLN A 176 4.01 2.07 -14.62
CA GLN A 176 4.17 1.71 -16.03
C GLN A 176 4.58 2.91 -16.89
N PHE A 177 4.09 4.13 -16.61
CA PHE A 177 4.53 5.35 -17.28
C PHE A 177 5.96 5.72 -16.87
N MET A 178 6.31 5.62 -15.61
CA MET A 178 7.61 6.01 -15.07
C MET A 178 8.76 5.12 -15.57
N SER A 179 8.50 3.81 -15.78
CA SER A 179 9.52 2.79 -16.09
C SER A 179 9.75 2.64 -17.60
N THR A 180 11.01 2.67 -18.03
CA THR A 180 11.36 2.38 -19.43
C THR A 180 11.10 0.93 -19.82
N PHE A 181 10.96 0.02 -18.86
CA PHE A 181 10.56 -1.39 -19.09
C PHE A 181 9.16 -1.47 -19.73
N SER A 182 8.24 -0.59 -19.36
CA SER A 182 6.82 -0.62 -19.78
C SER A 182 6.42 0.55 -20.68
N ASN A 183 7.17 1.65 -20.67
CA ASN A 183 6.87 2.85 -21.45
C ASN A 183 7.83 3.00 -22.63
N LYS A 184 7.30 2.80 -23.84
CA LYS A 184 8.01 3.00 -25.13
C LYS A 184 7.31 4.07 -25.99
N ARG A 185 6.59 4.99 -25.35
CA ARG A 185 5.94 6.12 -26.04
C ARG A 185 6.99 7.07 -26.60
N THR A 186 6.63 7.75 -27.68
CA THR A 186 7.46 8.75 -28.37
C THR A 186 6.84 10.14 -28.35
N ASP A 187 5.70 10.28 -27.66
CA ASP A 187 5.03 11.55 -27.39
C ASP A 187 5.50 12.16 -26.05
N GLU A 188 4.80 13.18 -25.57
CA GLU A 188 5.09 13.91 -24.33
C GLU A 188 5.02 13.07 -23.05
N TYR A 189 4.55 11.84 -23.12
CA TYR A 189 4.47 10.89 -21.97
C TYR A 189 5.54 9.80 -22.02
N GLY A 190 6.53 9.89 -22.92
CA GLY A 190 7.57 8.86 -23.06
C GLY A 190 8.94 9.41 -23.45
N GLY A 191 9.95 8.53 -23.49
CA GLY A 191 11.33 8.88 -23.80
C GLY A 191 12.11 9.38 -22.59
N THR A 192 12.27 10.71 -22.42
CA THR A 192 13.04 11.29 -21.31
C THR A 192 12.41 11.01 -19.94
N LEU A 193 13.16 11.18 -18.86
CA LEU A 193 12.66 11.00 -17.51
C LEU A 193 11.51 11.98 -17.23
N GLU A 194 11.65 13.24 -17.64
CA GLU A 194 10.65 14.29 -17.44
C GLU A 194 9.32 13.90 -18.11
N ASN A 195 9.37 13.38 -19.32
CA ASN A 195 8.17 12.92 -20.04
C ASN A 195 7.55 11.68 -19.39
N ARG A 196 8.36 10.74 -18.93
CA ARG A 196 7.86 9.54 -18.23
C ARG A 196 7.24 9.88 -16.87
N MET A 197 7.73 10.91 -16.21
CA MET A 197 7.19 11.42 -14.93
C MET A 197 5.92 12.26 -15.14
N ARG A 198 5.66 12.80 -16.33
CA ARG A 198 4.55 13.72 -16.61
C ARG A 198 3.22 13.22 -16.07
N PHE A 199 2.83 11.98 -16.39
CA PHE A 199 1.57 11.42 -15.92
C PHE A 199 1.50 11.38 -14.39
N ALA A 200 2.58 10.97 -13.70
CA ALA A 200 2.64 10.95 -12.24
C ALA A 200 2.49 12.36 -11.64
N LEU A 201 3.16 13.36 -12.22
CA LEU A 201 3.12 14.75 -11.75
C LEU A 201 1.74 15.38 -11.99
N GLU A 202 1.13 15.16 -13.16
CA GLU A 202 -0.23 15.61 -13.44
C GLU A 202 -1.26 14.98 -12.49
N VAL A 203 -1.08 13.72 -12.11
CA VAL A 203 -1.92 13.07 -11.10
C VAL A 203 -1.72 13.73 -9.73
N VAL A 204 -0.49 14.05 -9.32
CA VAL A 204 -0.23 14.79 -8.08
C VAL A 204 -0.92 16.14 -8.09
N ASP A 205 -0.80 16.89 -9.19
CA ASP A 205 -1.44 18.20 -9.34
C ASP A 205 -2.97 18.10 -9.25
N ALA A 206 -3.58 17.14 -9.95
CA ALA A 206 -5.03 16.92 -9.93
C ALA A 206 -5.52 16.52 -8.52
N VAL A 207 -4.81 15.63 -7.85
CA VAL A 207 -5.12 15.22 -6.46
C VAL A 207 -4.99 16.43 -5.53
N ARG A 208 -3.88 17.17 -5.61
CA ARG A 208 -3.66 18.36 -4.78
C ARG A 208 -4.73 19.44 -5.01
N ALA A 209 -5.11 19.70 -6.26
CA ALA A 209 -6.19 20.61 -6.60
C ALA A 209 -7.53 20.20 -5.99
N ALA A 210 -7.81 18.88 -5.97
CA ALA A 210 -9.06 18.32 -5.45
C ALA A 210 -9.15 18.35 -3.92
N VAL A 211 -8.03 18.07 -3.22
CA VAL A 211 -8.05 17.98 -1.75
C VAL A 211 -7.59 19.26 -1.05
N GLY A 212 -6.96 20.18 -1.76
CA GLY A 212 -6.42 21.44 -1.23
C GLY A 212 -5.03 21.32 -0.59
N PRO A 213 -4.42 22.45 -0.20
CA PRO A 213 -3.00 22.50 0.19
C PRO A 213 -2.68 21.82 1.51
N ASP A 214 -3.64 21.75 2.44
CA ASP A 214 -3.42 21.28 3.80
C ASP A 214 -3.72 19.80 4.00
N TYR A 215 -4.35 19.14 3.02
CA TYR A 215 -4.70 17.72 3.12
C TYR A 215 -3.50 16.84 2.78
N PRO A 216 -3.11 15.88 3.63
CA PRO A 216 -1.91 15.08 3.41
C PRO A 216 -2.01 14.18 2.18
N VAL A 217 -1.04 14.32 1.26
CA VAL A 217 -0.91 13.52 0.03
C VAL A 217 0.42 12.79 0.06
N LEU A 218 0.36 11.46 0.11
CA LEU A 218 1.53 10.59 0.03
C LEU A 218 1.68 10.06 -1.40
N PHE A 219 2.90 9.68 -1.76
CA PHE A 219 3.17 8.99 -3.02
C PHE A 219 3.99 7.72 -2.77
N ARG A 220 3.44 6.56 -3.18
CA ARG A 220 4.14 5.28 -3.11
C ARG A 220 4.79 4.98 -4.45
N PHE A 221 6.11 4.72 -4.47
CA PHE A 221 6.85 4.47 -5.71
C PHE A 221 7.95 3.42 -5.53
N ASN A 222 8.36 2.84 -6.65
CA ASN A 222 9.47 1.89 -6.66
C ASN A 222 10.82 2.61 -6.58
N THR A 223 11.65 2.17 -5.65
CA THR A 223 13.07 2.57 -5.60
C THR A 223 13.94 1.72 -6.54
N CYS A 224 13.43 0.56 -6.95
CA CYS A 224 14.00 -0.32 -7.97
C CYS A 224 12.92 -1.28 -8.48
N ASP A 225 12.85 -1.47 -9.80
CA ASP A 225 11.91 -2.41 -10.43
C ASP A 225 12.39 -3.86 -10.41
N TYR A 226 13.71 -4.08 -10.24
CA TYR A 226 14.38 -5.40 -10.31
C TYR A 226 14.10 -6.16 -11.60
N VAL A 227 14.05 -5.45 -12.72
CA VAL A 227 13.98 -5.97 -14.08
C VAL A 227 14.92 -5.16 -14.97
N GLU A 228 15.49 -5.78 -15.99
CA GLU A 228 16.35 -5.09 -16.97
C GLU A 228 15.57 -3.97 -17.68
N GLY A 229 16.14 -2.78 -17.72
CA GLY A 229 15.50 -1.58 -18.29
C GLY A 229 14.35 -1.05 -17.43
N GLY A 230 14.23 -1.46 -16.18
CA GLY A 230 13.33 -0.87 -15.20
C GLY A 230 13.95 0.31 -14.46
N ILE A 231 13.20 0.86 -13.51
CA ILE A 231 13.68 1.92 -12.60
C ILE A 231 14.80 1.34 -11.72
N GLU A 232 15.90 2.09 -11.60
CA GLU A 232 16.99 1.83 -10.67
C GLU A 232 17.14 2.97 -9.65
N LEU A 233 17.82 2.71 -8.54
CA LEU A 233 17.95 3.65 -7.42
C LEU A 233 18.45 5.06 -7.82
N PRO A 234 19.46 5.24 -8.70
CA PRO A 234 19.88 6.58 -9.10
C PRO A 234 18.77 7.39 -9.78
N GLU A 235 17.96 6.76 -10.64
CA GLU A 235 16.81 7.39 -11.29
C GLU A 235 15.68 7.64 -10.28
N ALA A 236 15.40 6.69 -9.38
CA ALA A 236 14.42 6.84 -8.32
C ALA A 236 14.71 8.02 -7.38
N ILE A 237 15.99 8.34 -7.14
CA ILE A 237 16.40 9.54 -6.37
C ILE A 237 15.99 10.83 -7.10
N VAL A 238 16.12 10.87 -8.43
CA VAL A 238 15.66 12.04 -9.21
C VAL A 238 14.14 12.14 -9.19
N MET A 239 13.45 11.01 -9.39
CA MET A 239 11.98 10.94 -9.31
C MET A 239 11.46 11.41 -7.94
N ALA A 240 12.14 11.01 -6.84
CA ALA A 240 11.77 11.42 -5.48
C ALA A 240 11.80 12.95 -5.32
N LYS A 241 12.82 13.61 -5.86
CA LYS A 241 12.93 15.08 -5.84
C LYS A 241 11.84 15.74 -6.69
N MET A 242 11.54 15.21 -7.87
CA MET A 242 10.45 15.72 -8.70
C MET A 242 9.09 15.61 -7.99
N LEU A 243 8.84 14.52 -7.27
CA LEU A 243 7.62 14.33 -6.47
C LEU A 243 7.56 15.29 -5.26
N GLU A 244 8.69 15.51 -4.57
CA GLU A 244 8.79 16.51 -3.49
C GLU A 244 8.49 17.93 -4.02
N GLU A 245 9.08 18.31 -5.16
CA GLU A 245 8.85 19.58 -5.84
C GLU A 245 7.39 19.76 -6.29
N ALA A 246 6.73 18.66 -6.69
CA ALA A 246 5.30 18.65 -7.02
C ALA A 246 4.37 18.77 -5.81
N GLY A 247 4.91 18.77 -4.58
CA GLY A 247 4.16 19.04 -3.36
C GLY A 247 3.48 17.84 -2.73
N VAL A 248 4.04 16.61 -2.86
CA VAL A 248 3.63 15.50 -1.99
C VAL A 248 4.18 15.71 -0.57
N ASP A 249 3.44 15.25 0.45
CA ASP A 249 3.80 15.44 1.85
C ASP A 249 4.69 14.34 2.41
N ALA A 250 4.74 13.16 1.77
CA ALA A 250 5.62 12.07 2.14
C ALA A 250 5.82 11.08 1.00
N LEU A 251 6.95 10.36 1.00
CA LEU A 251 7.27 9.31 0.05
C LEU A 251 7.24 7.93 0.72
N HIS A 252 6.47 7.00 0.14
CA HIS A 252 6.45 5.61 0.59
C HIS A 252 7.32 4.76 -0.36
N CYS A 253 8.52 4.43 0.09
CA CYS A 253 9.51 3.68 -0.68
C CYS A 253 9.18 2.19 -0.69
N THR A 254 8.98 1.64 -1.88
CA THR A 254 8.79 0.22 -2.14
C THR A 254 9.61 -0.23 -3.33
N GLN A 255 9.39 -1.45 -3.86
CA GLN A 255 10.16 -2.00 -4.97
C GLN A 255 9.44 -3.14 -5.69
N GLY A 256 9.95 -3.45 -6.89
CA GLY A 256 9.49 -4.58 -7.68
C GLY A 256 8.20 -4.35 -8.45
N MET A 257 7.93 -5.24 -9.40
CA MET A 257 6.73 -5.30 -10.20
C MET A 257 6.32 -6.76 -10.41
N PHE A 258 5.24 -7.05 -11.11
CA PHE A 258 4.79 -8.44 -11.30
C PHE A 258 5.83 -9.31 -11.97
N ALA A 259 6.65 -8.78 -12.89
CA ALA A 259 7.79 -9.49 -13.49
C ALA A 259 8.89 -9.83 -12.47
N SER A 260 8.96 -9.10 -11.35
CA SER A 260 9.87 -9.33 -10.22
C SER A 260 9.10 -9.51 -8.89
N LYS A 261 8.02 -10.28 -8.91
CA LYS A 261 7.04 -10.41 -7.82
C LYS A 261 7.65 -10.70 -6.45
N GLN A 262 8.75 -11.45 -6.40
CA GLN A 262 9.48 -11.72 -5.17
C GLN A 262 10.12 -10.46 -4.55
N ALA A 263 10.31 -9.38 -5.30
CA ALA A 263 10.75 -8.11 -4.75
C ALA A 263 9.59 -7.33 -4.10
N ILE A 264 8.36 -7.41 -4.67
CA ILE A 264 7.17 -6.80 -4.08
C ILE A 264 6.84 -7.45 -2.74
N ILE A 265 6.73 -8.79 -2.74
CA ILE A 265 6.28 -9.59 -1.59
C ILE A 265 7.38 -10.60 -1.26
N ALA A 266 8.47 -10.09 -0.69
CA ALA A 266 9.66 -10.86 -0.41
C ALA A 266 9.36 -12.11 0.45
N PRO A 267 9.63 -13.33 -0.06
CA PRO A 267 9.45 -14.57 0.68
C PRO A 267 10.52 -14.76 1.77
N GLY A 268 10.38 -15.81 2.57
CA GLY A 268 11.22 -16.09 3.73
C GLY A 268 12.73 -16.19 3.43
N PHE A 269 13.10 -16.62 2.23
CA PHE A 269 14.52 -16.72 1.83
C PHE A 269 15.17 -15.39 1.41
N ILE A 270 14.39 -14.33 1.14
CA ILE A 270 14.94 -12.98 0.98
C ILE A 270 15.25 -12.41 2.38
N PRO A 271 16.44 -11.87 2.62
CA PRO A 271 16.79 -11.31 3.93
C PRO A 271 15.81 -10.24 4.40
N VAL A 272 15.60 -10.16 5.71
CA VAL A 272 14.86 -9.05 6.32
C VAL A 272 15.58 -7.73 6.06
N MET A 273 14.85 -6.62 5.97
CA MET A 273 15.39 -5.28 5.69
C MET A 273 16.22 -5.21 4.38
N HIS A 274 16.05 -6.14 3.45
CA HIS A 274 16.85 -6.23 2.22
C HIS A 274 16.87 -4.92 1.42
N TYR A 275 15.80 -4.12 1.52
CA TYR A 275 15.64 -2.87 0.78
C TYR A 275 15.87 -1.62 1.64
N ALA A 276 16.40 -1.77 2.84
CA ALA A 276 16.58 -0.67 3.81
C ALA A 276 17.48 0.46 3.25
N GLU A 277 18.55 0.11 2.54
CA GLU A 277 19.48 1.10 2.00
C GLU A 277 18.87 1.93 0.86
N ASN A 278 17.91 1.37 0.10
CA ASN A 278 17.19 2.13 -0.92
C ASN A 278 16.35 3.24 -0.26
N ALA A 279 15.57 2.90 0.76
CA ALA A 279 14.79 3.88 1.52
C ALA A 279 15.70 4.94 2.18
N ALA A 280 16.83 4.51 2.75
CA ALA A 280 17.80 5.42 3.34
C ALA A 280 18.43 6.38 2.31
N ALA A 281 18.68 5.92 1.07
CA ALA A 281 19.18 6.78 0.01
C ALA A 281 18.15 7.83 -0.42
N ILE A 282 16.88 7.45 -0.52
CA ILE A 282 15.78 8.40 -0.77
C ILE A 282 15.69 9.39 0.40
N LYS A 283 15.69 8.92 1.65
CA LYS A 283 15.62 9.79 2.85
C LYS A 283 16.72 10.85 2.85
N ARG A 284 17.94 10.50 2.45
CA ARG A 284 19.05 11.48 2.34
C ARG A 284 18.88 12.49 1.19
N SER A 285 18.01 12.21 0.22
CA SER A 285 17.85 13.03 -1.00
C SER A 285 16.68 14.01 -0.97
N VAL A 286 15.75 13.86 -0.01
CA VAL A 286 14.54 14.68 0.14
C VAL A 286 14.42 15.23 1.56
N LYS A 287 13.58 16.24 1.76
CA LYS A 287 13.31 16.88 3.06
C LYS A 287 12.01 16.37 3.69
N ILE A 288 11.07 15.91 2.87
CA ILE A 288 9.80 15.35 3.32
C ILE A 288 9.98 13.97 3.97
N PRO A 289 9.06 13.54 4.84
CA PRO A 289 9.10 12.24 5.47
C PRO A 289 9.17 11.08 4.48
N VAL A 290 9.95 10.06 4.84
CA VAL A 290 10.09 8.80 4.08
C VAL A 290 9.55 7.64 4.90
N LEU A 291 8.61 6.91 4.31
CA LEU A 291 8.06 5.66 4.83
C LEU A 291 8.81 4.49 4.16
N ALA A 292 9.33 3.56 4.95
CA ALA A 292 10.05 2.39 4.44
C ALA A 292 9.24 1.10 4.61
N VAL A 293 9.09 0.32 3.53
CA VAL A 293 8.49 -1.02 3.54
C VAL A 293 9.46 -2.06 2.96
N GLY A 294 9.44 -3.28 3.50
CA GLY A 294 10.27 -4.37 2.96
C GLY A 294 10.73 -5.38 4.02
N ARG A 295 9.82 -6.28 4.45
CA ARG A 295 10.11 -7.31 5.46
C ARG A 295 10.62 -6.78 6.81
N TYR A 296 10.05 -5.66 7.26
CA TYR A 296 10.16 -5.26 8.66
C TYR A 296 9.15 -6.10 9.44
N ASN A 297 9.58 -7.21 10.04
CA ASN A 297 8.75 -8.15 10.79
C ASN A 297 9.15 -8.26 12.26
N ASP A 298 10.12 -7.45 12.67
CA ASP A 298 10.61 -7.33 14.02
C ASP A 298 10.64 -5.86 14.43
N ILE A 299 10.14 -5.57 15.62
CA ILE A 299 10.03 -4.19 16.12
C ILE A 299 11.40 -3.56 16.41
N TYR A 300 12.40 -4.35 16.78
CA TYR A 300 13.76 -3.86 17.03
C TYR A 300 14.49 -3.46 15.75
N MET A 301 14.17 -4.11 14.61
CA MET A 301 14.64 -3.67 13.29
C MET A 301 14.05 -2.31 12.93
N SER A 302 12.77 -2.10 13.24
CA SER A 302 12.08 -0.82 13.03
C SER A 302 12.69 0.28 13.88
N GLU A 303 12.97 0.01 15.16
CA GLU A 303 13.67 0.94 16.04
C GLU A 303 15.05 1.32 15.50
N ALA A 304 15.83 0.34 15.02
CA ALA A 304 17.15 0.57 14.44
C ALA A 304 17.08 1.48 13.20
N MET A 305 16.14 1.23 12.28
CA MET A 305 15.94 2.06 11.09
C MET A 305 15.66 3.52 11.41
N LEU A 306 14.77 3.75 12.39
CA LEU A 306 14.39 5.10 12.82
C LEU A 306 15.49 5.80 13.60
N ARG A 307 16.18 5.08 14.50
CA ARG A 307 17.32 5.60 15.27
C ARG A 307 18.48 6.00 14.36
N ASP A 308 18.76 5.19 13.33
CA ASP A 308 19.84 5.40 12.38
C ASP A 308 19.43 6.37 11.26
N GLU A 309 18.27 7.05 11.40
CA GLU A 309 17.70 8.04 10.47
C GLU A 309 17.57 7.55 9.02
N LYS A 310 17.34 6.25 8.83
CA LYS A 310 17.18 5.63 7.52
C LYS A 310 15.75 5.75 6.97
N ALA A 311 14.79 6.05 7.82
CA ALA A 311 13.39 6.34 7.49
C ALA A 311 12.75 7.19 8.60
N ASP A 312 11.58 7.78 8.33
CA ASP A 312 10.77 8.51 9.32
C ASP A 312 9.64 7.64 9.87
N PHE A 313 9.14 6.70 9.07
CA PHE A 313 8.09 5.76 9.43
C PHE A 313 8.41 4.37 8.89
N ILE A 314 7.96 3.34 9.59
CA ILE A 314 8.09 1.94 9.18
C ILE A 314 6.72 1.38 8.82
N VAL A 315 6.62 0.86 7.60
CA VAL A 315 5.39 0.30 7.06
C VAL A 315 5.45 -1.22 7.10
N MET A 316 4.45 -1.81 7.73
CA MET A 316 4.33 -3.25 7.89
C MET A 316 3.02 -3.75 7.28
N ALA A 317 3.12 -4.64 6.29
CA ALA A 317 1.97 -5.34 5.72
C ALA A 317 1.74 -6.67 6.45
N ARG A 318 2.47 -7.71 6.07
CA ARG A 318 2.27 -9.08 6.56
C ARG A 318 2.52 -9.25 8.06
N ALA A 319 3.37 -8.40 8.68
CA ALA A 319 3.55 -8.41 10.13
C ALA A 319 2.25 -8.04 10.85
N SER A 320 1.48 -7.07 10.30
CA SER A 320 0.17 -6.70 10.84
C SER A 320 -0.93 -7.74 10.57
N LEU A 321 -0.73 -8.66 9.63
CA LEU A 321 -1.59 -9.85 9.45
C LEU A 321 -1.27 -10.89 10.50
N ALA A 322 0.03 -11.17 10.72
CA ALA A 322 0.46 -12.16 11.70
C ALA A 322 0.10 -11.72 13.12
N ASP A 323 0.28 -10.45 13.45
CA ASP A 323 -0.08 -9.90 14.75
C ASP A 323 -0.63 -8.47 14.63
N PRO A 324 -1.94 -8.27 14.67
CA PRO A 324 -2.54 -6.94 14.67
C PRO A 324 -2.17 -6.14 15.94
N GLU A 325 -1.84 -6.79 17.07
CA GLU A 325 -1.49 -6.16 18.34
C GLU A 325 0.02 -5.94 18.54
N LEU A 326 0.83 -6.15 17.51
CA LEU A 326 2.28 -5.98 17.57
C LEU A 326 2.71 -4.67 18.25
N PRO A 327 2.16 -3.48 17.93
CA PRO A 327 2.56 -2.24 18.60
C PRO A 327 2.23 -2.22 20.10
N ASN A 328 1.05 -2.69 20.50
CA ASN A 328 0.64 -2.71 21.91
C ASN A 328 1.50 -3.67 22.72
N LYS A 329 1.74 -4.89 22.23
CA LYS A 329 2.63 -5.86 22.86
C LYS A 329 4.04 -5.31 23.02
N ALA A 330 4.59 -4.71 21.97
CA ALA A 330 5.91 -4.09 22.01
C ALA A 330 5.98 -2.94 23.03
N LYS A 331 4.96 -2.07 23.08
CA LYS A 331 4.87 -0.96 24.03
C LYS A 331 4.76 -1.43 25.47
N ALA A 332 4.10 -2.58 25.70
CA ALA A 332 3.97 -3.20 27.01
C ALA A 332 5.23 -3.99 27.44
N GLY A 333 6.27 -4.04 26.60
CA GLY A 333 7.49 -4.83 26.88
C GLY A 333 7.32 -6.34 26.67
N LYS A 334 6.24 -6.78 26.02
CA LYS A 334 5.86 -8.19 25.77
C LYS A 334 6.24 -8.62 24.35
N THR A 335 7.47 -8.33 23.95
CA THR A 335 7.93 -8.60 22.57
C THR A 335 7.99 -10.09 22.24
N GLU A 336 8.16 -10.94 23.24
CA GLU A 336 8.13 -12.39 23.11
C GLU A 336 6.73 -12.97 22.81
N GLU A 337 5.66 -12.21 23.08
CA GLU A 337 4.28 -12.58 22.73
C GLU A 337 3.90 -12.21 21.28
N ILE A 338 4.77 -11.50 20.55
CA ILE A 338 4.50 -11.07 19.18
C ILE A 338 4.57 -12.25 18.22
N ILE A 339 3.51 -12.46 17.45
CA ILE A 339 3.47 -13.45 16.38
C ILE A 339 4.16 -12.89 15.14
N HIS A 340 5.36 -13.38 14.83
CA HIS A 340 6.13 -12.88 13.70
C HIS A 340 5.66 -13.45 12.35
N CYS A 341 5.61 -12.59 11.33
CA CYS A 341 5.45 -13.05 9.96
C CYS A 341 6.68 -13.83 9.50
N ILE A 342 6.51 -15.10 9.15
CA ILE A 342 7.59 -15.98 8.70
C ILE A 342 7.91 -15.84 7.19
N GLY A 343 7.20 -15.00 6.47
CA GLY A 343 7.44 -14.77 5.03
C GLY A 343 7.07 -15.96 4.12
N CYS A 344 6.17 -16.83 4.55
CA CYS A 344 5.76 -18.03 3.81
C CYS A 344 4.97 -17.74 2.52
N ASN A 345 4.29 -16.59 2.44
CA ASN A 345 3.42 -16.17 1.34
C ASN A 345 2.23 -17.11 1.02
N GLN A 346 1.90 -18.07 1.90
CA GLN A 346 0.84 -19.07 1.67
C GLN A 346 -0.56 -18.47 1.87
N GLY A 347 -0.92 -18.13 3.12
CA GLY A 347 -2.26 -17.66 3.45
C GLY A 347 -2.58 -16.24 2.98
N CYS A 348 -1.58 -15.41 2.71
CA CYS A 348 -1.78 -14.07 2.16
C CYS A 348 -1.75 -14.10 0.61
N THR A 349 -0.60 -13.91 0.02
CA THR A 349 -0.42 -13.85 -1.44
C THR A 349 -0.83 -15.12 -2.18
N GLY A 350 -0.67 -16.31 -1.58
CA GLY A 350 -1.07 -17.56 -2.18
C GLY A 350 -2.58 -17.66 -2.36
N GLU A 351 -3.35 -17.24 -1.35
CA GLU A 351 -4.81 -17.25 -1.40
C GLU A 351 -5.35 -16.20 -2.39
N THR A 352 -4.85 -14.98 -2.34
CA THR A 352 -5.31 -13.94 -3.29
C THR A 352 -4.96 -14.29 -4.74
N ALA A 353 -3.86 -15.00 -4.99
CA ALA A 353 -3.49 -15.45 -6.34
C ALA A 353 -4.51 -16.41 -6.97
N VAL A 354 -5.33 -17.08 -6.15
CA VAL A 354 -6.42 -17.98 -6.61
C VAL A 354 -7.82 -17.41 -6.36
N GLY A 355 -7.91 -16.09 -6.02
CA GLY A 355 -9.16 -15.38 -5.84
C GLY A 355 -9.80 -15.55 -4.45
N ASN A 356 -9.09 -16.15 -3.49
CA ASN A 356 -9.59 -16.35 -2.15
C ASN A 356 -9.27 -15.15 -1.24
N ARG A 357 -10.01 -15.05 -0.13
CA ARG A 357 -9.76 -14.09 0.95
C ARG A 357 -8.40 -14.33 1.61
N VAL A 358 -7.71 -13.25 1.94
CA VAL A 358 -6.46 -13.30 2.73
C VAL A 358 -6.68 -14.05 4.05
N ASN A 359 -5.69 -14.85 4.43
CA ASN A 359 -5.54 -15.41 5.76
C ASN A 359 -4.05 -15.45 6.16
N CYS A 360 -3.74 -15.92 7.35
CA CYS A 360 -2.36 -16.10 7.79
C CYS A 360 -2.20 -17.46 8.49
N ILE A 361 -1.21 -18.27 8.07
CA ILE A 361 -0.98 -19.58 8.67
C ILE A 361 -0.47 -19.49 10.13
N ALA A 362 0.11 -18.35 10.51
CA ALA A 362 0.55 -18.10 11.88
C ALA A 362 -0.54 -17.45 12.76
N ASN A 363 -1.61 -16.92 12.14
CA ASN A 363 -2.71 -16.27 12.85
C ASN A 363 -4.05 -16.63 12.20
N PRO A 364 -4.79 -17.58 12.74
CA PRO A 364 -6.07 -18.03 12.16
C PRO A 364 -7.18 -16.99 12.20
N HIS A 365 -7.02 -15.92 13.01
CA HIS A 365 -8.00 -14.84 13.14
C HIS A 365 -7.91 -13.80 12.02
N THR A 366 -6.78 -13.75 11.30
CA THR A 366 -6.57 -12.78 10.21
C THR A 366 -7.70 -12.81 9.20
N CYS A 367 -8.33 -11.66 8.98
CA CYS A 367 -9.49 -11.49 8.10
C CYS A 367 -10.74 -12.30 8.52
N ARG A 368 -10.81 -12.73 9.79
CA ARG A 368 -11.93 -13.47 10.40
C ARG A 368 -12.36 -12.86 11.73
N GLU A 369 -12.10 -11.57 11.92
CA GLU A 369 -12.35 -10.83 13.15
C GLU A 369 -13.84 -10.81 13.54
N THR A 370 -14.74 -11.05 12.57
CA THR A 370 -16.21 -11.20 12.80
C THR A 370 -16.64 -12.64 13.06
N GLU A 371 -15.79 -13.63 12.80
CA GLU A 371 -16.14 -15.04 12.91
C GLU A 371 -15.75 -15.65 14.27
N TYR A 372 -14.76 -15.05 14.95
CA TYR A 372 -14.23 -15.56 16.21
C TYR A 372 -14.32 -14.51 17.31
N ASP A 373 -14.97 -14.88 18.41
CA ASP A 373 -14.94 -14.08 19.65
C ASP A 373 -13.68 -14.46 20.48
N LEU A 374 -12.68 -13.59 20.43
CA LEU A 374 -11.45 -13.79 21.18
C LEU A 374 -11.61 -13.67 22.68
N SER A 375 -12.71 -13.08 23.18
CA SER A 375 -12.99 -13.01 24.62
C SER A 375 -13.24 -14.40 25.22
N ILE A 376 -13.61 -15.37 24.37
CA ILE A 376 -13.83 -16.78 24.77
C ILE A 376 -12.52 -17.56 24.84
N VAL A 377 -11.44 -17.08 24.17
CA VAL A 377 -10.12 -17.73 24.14
C VAL A 377 -9.20 -17.10 25.18
N ALA A 378 -9.67 -17.03 26.43
CA ALA A 378 -8.93 -16.39 27.51
C ALA A 378 -7.71 -17.19 28.03
N GLU A 379 -7.46 -18.39 27.50
CA GLU A 379 -6.20 -19.12 27.74
C GLU A 379 -5.62 -19.62 26.42
N PRO A 380 -4.30 -19.39 26.16
CA PRO A 380 -3.60 -20.07 25.07
C PRO A 380 -3.66 -21.57 25.40
N THR A 381 -4.47 -22.24 24.70
CA THR A 381 -4.93 -23.59 24.81
C THR A 381 -3.85 -24.56 25.25
N ARG A 382 -3.98 -25.11 26.42
CA ARG A 382 -3.57 -26.48 26.74
C ARG A 382 -4.06 -27.51 25.70
N LEU A 383 -5.09 -27.20 24.92
CA LEU A 383 -5.65 -28.05 23.86
C LEU A 383 -4.78 -28.13 22.60
N ALA A 384 -4.01 -27.11 22.24
CA ALA A 384 -3.08 -27.21 21.10
C ALA A 384 -1.88 -28.14 21.39
N LEU A 385 -1.55 -28.40 22.66
CA LEU A 385 -0.52 -29.35 23.06
C LEU A 385 -1.03 -30.82 23.10
N ILE A 386 -2.33 -31.04 23.08
CA ILE A 386 -2.93 -32.39 23.17
C ILE A 386 -3.09 -33.04 21.77
N SER A 387 -3.08 -32.25 20.69
CA SER A 387 -3.23 -32.75 19.32
C SER A 387 -1.92 -33.23 18.69
N TYR A 388 -0.79 -33.18 19.39
CA TYR A 388 0.52 -33.66 18.94
C TYR A 388 1.14 -34.72 19.89
N ALA A 389 0.35 -35.35 20.75
CA ALA A 389 0.77 -36.51 21.54
C ALA A 389 0.22 -37.80 20.95
#